data_767dbf1f02789698a616d3c452b5f5a9
#
_entry.id   767dbf1f02789698a616d3c452b5f5a9
#
_cell.length_a   1.000
_cell.length_b   1.000
_cell.length_c   1.000
_cell.angle_alpha   90.00
_cell.angle_beta   90.00
_cell.angle_gamma   90.00
#
_symmetry.space_group_name_H-M   'P 1'
#
loop_
_entity.id
_entity.type
_entity.pdbx_description
1 polymer ?
#
loop_
_entity_poly.entity_id
_entity_poly.type
_entity_poly.pdbx_seq_one_letter_code
_entity_poly.pdbx_strand_id
1 'polypeptide(L)'
;MSRRSFIKQCGILSAGAIGSGSWNAALASALSRPWGDELKSDVVIIGGGLGGCAAALAACRNGSSVIMTEPTNWIGGQVSQQAVPPDEHQWIESHGRTASYARYRSLVRDYYRRNYPLSGKARKAEFLNPGNGAVSRLCHEPSVSVAVLESMLAPAINQGQLKLLLNTEPVEVHTEKDSIRAVSCHTGEEKRSTVLHGTFFIDASEEGDLLKLSGTEYFIGAESREQTGERHAPDKEDPTNIQALTWCFAMDHLEGEDHTIDPPDMYSMWKDYVPKIQPAWPGKLLSLTYTHPRSMLPKTLSFIPPDSEGLIPKTEALNLWLYRRLIDRNNFETGTFRSDITLVNWPQNDFLLGNITDVAPEERRKNLEKARQLSLSLFYWLQTEAPRPDGGQGWKGLRLRKDITGTEDGLAKYPYIRESRRIKAETTILEQDISLEDRMHITGLSREEVRAKDYHDSVGIGYYALDLHPSTGGDNYIDMASIPFQIPLGACLLYTSDAADERVRV
;
A
#
# COMPACT_ATOMS: atom_id res chain seq x y z
N MET A 1 13.70 -15.97 36.56
CA MET A 1 13.21 -17.11 35.74
C MET A 1 14.27 -17.49 34.72
N SER A 2 14.60 -18.80 34.60
CA SER A 2 15.67 -19.24 33.67
C SER A 2 15.15 -19.26 32.21
N ARG A 3 16.08 -19.09 31.25
CA ARG A 3 15.77 -19.20 29.80
C ARG A 3 14.99 -20.48 29.42
N ARG A 4 15.21 -21.58 30.15
CA ARG A 4 14.48 -22.85 29.96
C ARG A 4 13.01 -22.78 30.39
N SER A 5 12.66 -21.97 31.37
CA SER A 5 11.26 -21.79 31.84
C SER A 5 10.45 -20.99 30.81
N PHE A 6 11.06 -19.97 30.19
CA PHE A 6 10.44 -19.17 29.13
C PHE A 6 10.17 -19.99 27.86
N ILE A 7 11.17 -20.80 27.44
CA ILE A 7 11.03 -21.67 26.27
C ILE A 7 9.99 -22.78 26.49
N LYS A 8 9.86 -23.31 27.72
CA LYS A 8 8.80 -24.28 28.03
C LYS A 8 7.40 -23.68 28.03
N GLN A 9 7.23 -22.43 28.46
CA GLN A 9 5.94 -21.74 28.38
C GLN A 9 5.55 -21.39 26.94
N CYS A 10 6.52 -21.02 26.09
CA CYS A 10 6.28 -20.84 24.66
C CYS A 10 6.08 -22.16 23.90
N GLY A 11 6.70 -23.26 24.34
CA GLY A 11 6.60 -24.57 23.68
C GLY A 11 5.34 -25.39 23.98
N ILE A 12 4.61 -25.08 25.06
CA ILE A 12 3.35 -25.77 25.41
C ILE A 12 2.13 -25.20 24.67
N LEU A 13 2.26 -23.99 24.12
CA LEU A 13 1.21 -23.36 23.31
C LEU A 13 1.24 -23.78 21.83
N SER A 14 2.26 -24.51 21.38
CA SER A 14 2.43 -24.92 19.98
C SER A 14 1.88 -26.30 19.60
N ALA A 15 1.21 -27.01 20.51
CA ALA A 15 0.74 -28.38 20.28
C ALA A 15 -0.80 -28.53 20.24
N GLY A 16 -1.55 -27.47 20.03
CA GLY A 16 -3.01 -27.61 19.98
C GLY A 16 -3.72 -26.34 19.54
N ALA A 17 -3.74 -26.08 18.27
CA ALA A 17 -4.84 -25.48 17.54
C ALA A 17 -4.34 -24.98 16.17
N ILE A 18 -4.70 -25.67 15.13
CA ILE A 18 -4.78 -25.15 13.77
C ILE A 18 -5.96 -24.18 13.77
N GLY A 19 -5.68 -22.94 14.14
CA GLY A 19 -6.61 -21.83 14.11
C GLY A 19 -5.83 -20.55 13.95
N SER A 20 -5.75 -20.04 12.72
CA SER A 20 -4.96 -18.87 12.29
C SER A 20 -5.39 -17.51 12.87
N GLY A 21 -6.26 -17.49 13.88
CA GLY A 21 -6.84 -16.26 14.43
C GLY A 21 -6.32 -15.77 15.78
N SER A 22 -5.62 -16.60 16.58
CA SER A 22 -5.48 -16.29 18.01
C SER A 22 -4.15 -15.65 18.44
N TRP A 23 -3.11 -15.67 17.61
CA TRP A 23 -1.80 -15.08 17.99
C TRP A 23 -1.76 -13.58 17.82
N ASN A 24 -2.37 -13.05 16.76
CA ASN A 24 -2.48 -11.60 16.54
C ASN A 24 -3.37 -10.93 17.60
N ALA A 25 -4.44 -11.60 18.06
CA ALA A 25 -5.32 -11.06 19.08
C ALA A 25 -4.64 -10.95 20.47
N ALA A 26 -3.78 -11.89 20.85
CA ALA A 26 -3.09 -11.86 22.11
C ALA A 26 -1.98 -10.79 22.16
N LEU A 27 -1.24 -10.60 21.06
CA LEU A 27 -0.23 -9.54 20.93
C LEU A 27 -0.91 -8.16 20.78
N ALA A 28 -1.95 -8.06 19.97
CA ALA A 28 -2.76 -6.86 19.84
C ALA A 28 -3.42 -6.47 21.19
N SER A 29 -3.91 -7.43 21.98
CA SER A 29 -4.47 -7.14 23.32
C SER A 29 -3.39 -6.79 24.36
N ALA A 30 -2.17 -7.28 24.23
CA ALA A 30 -1.05 -6.88 25.08
C ALA A 30 -0.51 -5.49 24.72
N LEU A 31 -0.58 -5.11 23.43
CA LEU A 31 -0.21 -3.79 22.92
C LEU A 31 -1.32 -2.76 23.13
N SER A 32 -2.59 -3.19 23.17
CA SER A 32 -3.77 -2.32 23.38
C SER A 32 -4.15 -2.18 24.88
N ARG A 33 -3.20 -2.01 25.79
CA ARG A 33 -3.54 -1.64 27.18
C ARG A 33 -4.27 -0.29 27.16
N PRO A 34 -5.34 -0.13 27.97
CA PRO A 34 -6.02 1.15 28.10
C PRO A 34 -5.04 2.17 28.72
N TRP A 35 -4.45 3.02 27.87
CA TRP A 35 -3.68 4.17 28.29
C TRP A 35 -4.66 5.23 28.81
N GLY A 36 -4.22 6.03 29.78
CA GLY A 36 -5.06 7.12 30.32
C GLY A 36 -5.46 8.12 29.22
N ASP A 37 -6.34 9.04 29.54
CA ASP A 37 -6.93 10.01 28.60
C ASP A 37 -5.90 10.96 27.96
N GLU A 38 -4.69 11.07 28.52
CA GLU A 38 -3.60 11.88 27.99
C GLU A 38 -2.28 11.11 27.95
N LEU A 39 -1.56 11.21 26.83
CA LEU A 39 -0.24 10.61 26.63
C LEU A 39 0.75 11.67 26.15
N LYS A 40 2.03 11.53 26.53
CA LYS A 40 3.10 12.47 26.16
C LYS A 40 4.33 11.73 25.65
N SER A 41 4.95 12.25 24.59
CA SER A 41 6.23 11.79 24.04
C SER A 41 6.99 12.93 23.36
N ASP A 42 8.25 12.69 22.99
CA ASP A 42 9.02 13.64 22.21
C ASP A 42 8.48 13.72 20.78
N VAL A 43 8.12 12.58 20.19
CA VAL A 43 7.61 12.48 18.82
C VAL A 43 6.26 11.74 18.81
N VAL A 44 5.27 12.34 18.16
CA VAL A 44 3.97 11.72 17.87
C VAL A 44 3.89 11.45 16.36
N ILE A 45 3.65 10.21 15.99
CA ILE A 45 3.53 9.77 14.59
C ILE A 45 2.09 9.33 14.35
N ILE A 46 1.42 9.99 13.43
CA ILE A 46 0.06 9.65 13.00
C ILE A 46 0.14 8.83 11.72
N GLY A 47 -0.24 7.56 11.82
CA GLY A 47 -0.14 6.56 10.76
C GLY A 47 0.99 5.55 10.97
N GLY A 48 0.63 4.27 10.96
CA GLY A 48 1.53 3.13 11.15
C GLY A 48 1.97 2.46 9.84
N GLY A 49 1.91 3.15 8.70
CA GLY A 49 2.42 2.67 7.43
C GLY A 49 3.93 2.42 7.45
N LEU A 50 4.54 2.05 6.31
CA LEU A 50 6.01 1.84 6.25
C LEU A 50 6.79 3.09 6.65
N GLY A 51 6.30 4.28 6.24
CA GLY A 51 6.89 5.57 6.62
C GLY A 51 6.84 5.80 8.12
N GLY A 52 5.67 5.58 8.76
CA GLY A 52 5.50 5.70 10.20
C GLY A 52 6.39 4.72 10.99
N CYS A 53 6.46 3.46 10.56
CA CYS A 53 7.35 2.46 11.15
C CYS A 53 8.83 2.86 11.03
N ALA A 54 9.25 3.40 9.87
CA ALA A 54 10.61 3.87 9.65
C ALA A 54 10.95 5.08 10.53
N ALA A 55 10.02 6.03 10.63
CA ALA A 55 10.15 7.21 11.50
C ALA A 55 10.25 6.80 12.99
N ALA A 56 9.40 5.88 13.45
CA ALA A 56 9.45 5.36 14.81
C ALA A 56 10.79 4.68 15.13
N LEU A 57 11.28 3.84 14.20
CA LEU A 57 12.60 3.20 14.35
C LEU A 57 13.75 4.22 14.41
N ALA A 58 13.69 5.26 13.58
CA ALA A 58 14.71 6.30 13.54
C ALA A 58 14.69 7.16 14.82
N ALA A 59 13.51 7.62 15.23
CA ALA A 59 13.36 8.44 16.43
C ALA A 59 13.79 7.68 17.69
N CYS A 60 13.37 6.43 17.87
CA CYS A 60 13.80 5.60 18.99
C CYS A 60 15.31 5.36 19.00
N ARG A 61 15.94 5.11 17.86
CA ARG A 61 17.40 4.94 17.78
C ARG A 61 18.18 6.20 18.18
N ASN A 62 17.59 7.37 17.96
CA ASN A 62 18.14 8.66 18.37
C ASN A 62 17.79 9.05 19.82
N GLY A 63 17.16 8.17 20.59
CA GLY A 63 16.90 8.35 22.01
C GLY A 63 15.55 8.99 22.32
N SER A 64 14.74 9.35 21.32
CA SER A 64 13.43 9.98 21.52
C SER A 64 12.38 8.97 22.00
N SER A 65 11.49 9.39 22.89
CA SER A 65 10.24 8.69 23.18
C SER A 65 9.23 8.91 22.05
N VAL A 66 8.47 7.87 21.69
CA VAL A 66 7.58 7.90 20.52
C VAL A 66 6.20 7.36 20.88
N ILE A 67 5.15 8.00 20.35
CA ILE A 67 3.81 7.44 20.25
C ILE A 67 3.49 7.34 18.76
N MET A 68 3.05 6.16 18.29
CA MET A 68 2.63 5.94 16.90
C MET A 68 1.21 5.39 16.87
N THR A 69 0.33 5.99 16.07
CA THR A 69 -1.05 5.51 15.86
C THR A 69 -1.16 4.72 14.57
N GLU A 70 -2.19 3.89 14.49
CA GLU A 70 -2.57 3.16 13.28
C GLU A 70 -4.08 2.93 13.28
N PRO A 71 -4.82 3.36 12.25
CA PRO A 71 -6.28 3.24 12.20
C PRO A 71 -6.79 1.80 12.13
N THR A 72 -5.96 0.86 11.72
CA THR A 72 -6.29 -0.58 11.69
C THR A 72 -5.59 -1.34 12.82
N ASN A 73 -5.78 -2.64 12.86
CA ASN A 73 -5.03 -3.53 13.76
C ASN A 73 -3.74 -4.10 13.13
N TRP A 74 -3.30 -3.58 11.97
CA TRP A 74 -2.09 -3.97 11.26
C TRP A 74 -1.24 -2.75 10.89
N ILE A 75 0.03 -2.77 11.26
CA ILE A 75 1.01 -1.76 10.81
C ILE A 75 1.62 -2.19 9.47
N GLY A 76 2.14 -1.23 8.68
CA GLY A 76 2.88 -1.50 7.45
C GLY A 76 2.25 -0.92 6.19
N GLY A 77 1.03 -0.37 6.25
CA GLY A 77 0.39 0.32 5.13
C GLY A 77 0.25 -0.56 3.89
N GLN A 78 0.85 -0.16 2.78
CA GLN A 78 0.78 -0.86 1.51
C GLN A 78 1.06 -2.37 1.64
N VAL A 79 2.12 -2.75 2.36
CA VAL A 79 2.59 -4.15 2.41
C VAL A 79 1.82 -5.03 3.39
N SER A 80 0.82 -4.50 4.08
CA SER A 80 0.04 -5.21 5.09
C SER A 80 -1.47 -4.97 4.95
N GLN A 81 -2.00 -3.88 5.51
CA GLN A 81 -3.43 -3.59 5.54
C GLN A 81 -4.05 -3.37 4.15
N GLN A 82 -3.27 -2.86 3.18
CA GLN A 82 -3.69 -2.71 1.78
C GLN A 82 -3.33 -3.96 0.94
N ALA A 83 -2.56 -4.90 1.52
CA ALA A 83 -2.17 -6.20 1.00
C ALA A 83 -1.28 -6.19 -0.27
N VAL A 84 -0.77 -5.04 -0.71
CA VAL A 84 -0.01 -4.90 -1.96
C VAL A 84 1.48 -5.16 -1.72
N PRO A 85 2.12 -6.09 -2.46
CA PRO A 85 3.56 -6.28 -2.41
C PRO A 85 4.31 -4.97 -2.68
N PRO A 86 5.52 -4.79 -2.11
CA PRO A 86 6.25 -3.54 -2.26
C PRO A 86 6.63 -3.29 -3.73
N ASP A 87 6.30 -2.11 -4.24
CA ASP A 87 6.81 -1.63 -5.52
C ASP A 87 8.22 -1.07 -5.32
N GLU A 88 9.17 -1.58 -6.09
CA GLU A 88 10.58 -1.34 -5.87
C GLU A 88 11.34 -1.19 -7.17
N HIS A 89 12.38 -0.35 -7.15
CA HIS A 89 13.27 -0.23 -8.28
C HIS A 89 14.10 -1.51 -8.52
N GLN A 90 14.58 -1.69 -9.74
CA GLN A 90 15.27 -2.93 -10.18
C GLN A 90 16.57 -3.26 -9.42
N TRP A 91 17.22 -2.28 -8.78
CA TRP A 91 18.48 -2.46 -8.04
C TRP A 91 18.31 -2.67 -6.53
N ILE A 92 17.07 -2.84 -6.06
CA ILE A 92 16.72 -2.87 -4.63
C ILE A 92 17.53 -3.92 -3.84
N GLU A 93 17.96 -5.01 -4.49
CA GLU A 93 18.76 -6.05 -3.80
C GLU A 93 20.21 -5.62 -3.52
N SER A 94 20.74 -4.66 -4.26
CA SER A 94 22.14 -4.23 -4.12
C SER A 94 22.31 -2.84 -3.51
N HIS A 95 21.52 -1.85 -3.92
CA HIS A 95 21.66 -0.46 -3.50
C HIS A 95 20.37 0.35 -3.63
N GLY A 96 20.42 1.65 -3.29
CA GLY A 96 19.27 2.55 -3.38
C GLY A 96 18.19 2.32 -2.30
N ARG A 97 18.59 1.79 -1.13
CA ARG A 97 17.69 1.57 0.01
C ARG A 97 18.36 1.91 1.32
N THR A 98 17.57 2.26 2.33
CA THR A 98 18.06 2.44 3.69
C THR A 98 18.46 1.10 4.33
N ALA A 99 19.32 1.13 5.31
CA ALA A 99 19.72 -0.07 6.05
C ALA A 99 18.55 -0.75 6.78
N SER A 100 17.59 0.04 7.28
CA SER A 100 16.40 -0.50 7.94
C SER A 100 15.46 -1.19 6.94
N TYR A 101 15.29 -0.65 5.74
CA TYR A 101 14.50 -1.30 4.70
C TYR A 101 15.18 -2.58 4.18
N ALA A 102 16.51 -2.56 3.99
CA ALA A 102 17.26 -3.78 3.65
C ALA A 102 17.08 -4.88 4.72
N ARG A 103 17.12 -4.48 6.01
CA ARG A 103 16.86 -5.39 7.13
C ARG A 103 15.42 -5.94 7.10
N TYR A 104 14.42 -5.11 6.87
CA TYR A 104 13.02 -5.55 6.72
C TYR A 104 12.91 -6.64 5.64
N ARG A 105 13.44 -6.40 4.45
CA ARG A 105 13.43 -7.37 3.34
C ARG A 105 14.09 -8.70 3.71
N SER A 106 15.25 -8.64 4.38
CA SER A 106 15.95 -9.84 4.85
C SER A 106 15.13 -10.60 5.89
N LEU A 107 14.52 -9.90 6.84
CA LEU A 107 13.69 -10.50 7.89
C LEU A 107 12.43 -11.14 7.33
N VAL A 108 11.79 -10.58 6.29
CA VAL A 108 10.67 -11.23 5.58
C VAL A 108 11.12 -12.58 5.01
N ARG A 109 12.26 -12.64 4.31
CA ARG A 109 12.80 -13.90 3.78
C ARG A 109 13.16 -14.90 4.89
N ASP A 110 13.75 -14.40 5.97
CA ASP A 110 14.11 -15.23 7.12
C ASP A 110 12.89 -15.76 7.87
N TYR A 111 11.78 -14.99 7.88
CA TYR A 111 10.52 -15.45 8.44
C TYR A 111 10.03 -16.71 7.71
N TYR A 112 10.04 -16.71 6.37
CA TYR A 112 9.69 -17.89 5.59
C TYR A 112 10.65 -19.06 5.83
N ARG A 113 11.97 -18.81 5.86
CA ARG A 113 12.97 -19.85 6.10
C ARG A 113 12.80 -20.54 7.46
N ARG A 114 12.33 -19.81 8.47
CA ARG A 114 12.17 -20.33 9.85
C ARG A 114 10.82 -20.97 10.10
N ASN A 115 9.78 -20.44 9.48
CA ASN A 115 8.40 -20.76 9.88
C ASN A 115 7.64 -21.59 8.84
N TYR A 116 8.15 -21.69 7.60
CA TYR A 116 7.48 -22.43 6.53
C TYR A 116 8.30 -23.62 6.05
N PRO A 117 7.66 -24.73 5.68
CA PRO A 117 8.31 -25.90 5.07
C PRO A 117 8.66 -25.55 3.61
N LEU A 118 9.77 -24.86 3.41
CA LEU A 118 10.27 -24.46 2.10
C LEU A 118 10.86 -25.67 1.36
N SER A 119 10.65 -25.74 0.05
CA SER A 119 11.35 -26.68 -0.83
C SER A 119 12.87 -26.46 -0.74
N GLY A 120 13.65 -27.52 -1.04
CA GLY A 120 15.11 -27.43 -0.97
C GLY A 120 15.69 -26.34 -1.87
N LYS A 121 15.05 -26.02 -3.02
CA LYS A 121 15.43 -24.94 -3.92
C LYS A 121 15.15 -23.57 -3.28
N ALA A 122 13.94 -23.35 -2.79
CA ALA A 122 13.52 -22.09 -2.19
C ALA A 122 14.32 -21.77 -0.91
N ARG A 123 14.59 -22.77 -0.08
CA ARG A 123 15.41 -22.61 1.14
C ARG A 123 16.82 -22.11 0.87
N LYS A 124 17.41 -22.50 -0.27
CA LYS A 124 18.77 -22.10 -0.70
C LYS A 124 18.80 -20.81 -1.50
N ALA A 125 17.65 -20.30 -1.94
CA ALA A 125 17.59 -19.08 -2.73
C ALA A 125 18.03 -17.88 -1.90
N GLU A 126 19.06 -17.16 -2.35
CA GLU A 126 19.57 -15.95 -1.68
C GLU A 126 18.48 -14.89 -1.60
N PHE A 127 17.86 -14.59 -2.73
CA PHE A 127 16.77 -13.62 -2.84
C PHE A 127 15.42 -14.35 -3.01
N LEU A 128 15.05 -15.12 -1.99
CA LEU A 128 13.76 -15.79 -1.98
C LEU A 128 12.62 -14.79 -2.23
N ASN A 129 11.81 -15.06 -3.25
CA ASN A 129 10.53 -14.39 -3.51
C ASN A 129 9.41 -15.41 -3.26
N PRO A 130 8.72 -15.38 -2.11
CA PRO A 130 7.75 -16.42 -1.75
C PRO A 130 6.65 -16.62 -2.80
N GLY A 131 6.18 -15.53 -3.40
CA GLY A 131 5.16 -15.55 -4.44
C GLY A 131 5.71 -15.70 -5.86
N ASN A 132 6.99 -15.44 -6.11
CA ASN A 132 7.51 -15.30 -7.48
C ASN A 132 6.62 -14.43 -8.38
N GLY A 133 5.95 -13.42 -7.80
CA GLY A 133 5.11 -12.48 -8.54
C GLY A 133 5.95 -11.58 -9.44
N ALA A 134 5.37 -11.14 -10.57
CA ALA A 134 6.07 -10.38 -11.58
C ALA A 134 6.31 -8.90 -11.17
N VAL A 135 5.48 -8.35 -10.28
CA VAL A 135 5.52 -6.93 -9.90
C VAL A 135 6.67 -6.59 -8.96
N SER A 136 7.09 -7.53 -8.13
CA SER A 136 8.10 -7.29 -7.10
C SER A 136 9.05 -8.48 -6.92
N ARG A 137 10.27 -8.19 -6.47
CA ARG A 137 11.24 -9.21 -6.06
C ARG A 137 10.97 -9.78 -4.66
N LEU A 138 9.92 -9.30 -3.98
CA LEU A 138 9.51 -9.73 -2.64
C LEU A 138 7.98 -9.74 -2.50
N CYS A 139 7.31 -10.56 -3.32
CA CYS A 139 5.90 -10.85 -3.14
C CYS A 139 5.71 -11.85 -1.99
N HIS A 140 4.92 -11.49 -1.00
CA HIS A 140 4.73 -12.29 0.21
C HIS A 140 3.39 -11.98 0.88
N GLU A 141 3.02 -12.77 1.87
CA GLU A 141 1.79 -12.59 2.63
C GLU A 141 1.82 -11.31 3.48
N PRO A 142 0.75 -10.52 3.51
CA PRO A 142 0.67 -9.28 4.30
C PRO A 142 0.94 -9.48 5.80
N SER A 143 0.45 -10.58 6.37
CA SER A 143 0.65 -10.92 7.78
C SER A 143 2.13 -11.13 8.15
N VAL A 144 2.95 -11.57 7.19
CA VAL A 144 4.41 -11.68 7.39
C VAL A 144 5.06 -10.31 7.50
N SER A 145 4.61 -9.32 6.72
CA SER A 145 5.04 -7.93 6.90
C SER A 145 4.72 -7.41 8.30
N VAL A 146 3.50 -7.64 8.78
CA VAL A 146 3.09 -7.24 10.14
C VAL A 146 4.03 -7.85 11.18
N ALA A 147 4.20 -9.19 11.16
CA ALA A 147 5.06 -9.89 12.11
C ALA A 147 6.51 -9.40 12.09
N VAL A 148 7.04 -9.09 10.91
CA VAL A 148 8.41 -8.58 10.76
C VAL A 148 8.53 -7.15 11.31
N LEU A 149 7.60 -6.25 10.97
CA LEU A 149 7.61 -4.88 11.46
C LEU A 149 7.44 -4.83 12.97
N GLU A 150 6.51 -5.60 13.54
CA GLU A 150 6.36 -5.75 14.98
C GLU A 150 7.65 -6.26 15.65
N SER A 151 8.30 -7.26 15.05
CA SER A 151 9.60 -7.75 15.53
C SER A 151 10.69 -6.69 15.49
N MET A 152 10.70 -5.81 14.49
CA MET A 152 11.67 -4.71 14.38
C MET A 152 11.41 -3.63 15.43
N LEU A 153 10.16 -3.35 15.75
CA LEU A 153 9.73 -2.34 16.75
C LEU A 153 9.75 -2.88 18.20
N ALA A 154 9.67 -4.19 18.39
CA ALA A 154 9.57 -4.83 19.71
C ALA A 154 10.64 -4.38 20.72
N PRO A 155 11.92 -4.16 20.37
CA PRO A 155 12.89 -3.65 21.35
C PRO A 155 12.51 -2.31 21.95
N ALA A 156 12.06 -1.36 21.13
CA ALA A 156 11.63 -0.04 21.57
C ALA A 156 10.33 -0.09 22.39
N ILE A 157 9.39 -0.95 21.98
CA ILE A 157 8.12 -1.18 22.71
C ILE A 157 8.42 -1.78 24.11
N ASN A 158 9.26 -2.82 24.17
CA ASN A 158 9.61 -3.50 25.42
C ASN A 158 10.39 -2.62 26.40
N GLN A 159 11.15 -1.66 25.90
CA GLN A 159 11.86 -0.65 26.71
C GLN A 159 10.95 0.51 27.14
N GLY A 160 9.69 0.54 26.68
CA GLY A 160 8.76 1.63 26.94
C GLY A 160 9.06 2.93 26.18
N GLN A 161 9.98 2.88 25.22
CA GLN A 161 10.38 4.01 24.38
C GLN A 161 9.36 4.28 23.25
N LEU A 162 8.72 3.22 22.70
CA LEU A 162 7.66 3.30 21.71
C LEU A 162 6.33 2.81 22.30
N LYS A 163 5.29 3.63 22.17
CA LYS A 163 3.90 3.24 22.40
C LYS A 163 3.20 3.13 21.04
N LEU A 164 2.71 1.95 20.70
CA LEU A 164 1.91 1.70 19.49
C LEU A 164 0.43 1.64 19.85
N LEU A 165 -0.37 2.49 19.24
CA LEU A 165 -1.82 2.59 19.41
C LEU A 165 -2.52 2.13 18.12
N LEU A 166 -2.96 0.88 18.11
CA LEU A 166 -3.74 0.30 16.99
C LEU A 166 -5.22 0.70 17.10
N ASN A 167 -5.95 0.60 15.99
CA ASN A 167 -7.35 1.01 15.85
C ASN A 167 -7.56 2.45 16.35
N THR A 168 -6.61 3.34 16.05
CA THR A 168 -6.56 4.70 16.56
C THR A 168 -6.39 5.68 15.41
N GLU A 169 -7.37 6.56 15.24
CA GLU A 169 -7.42 7.59 14.18
C GLU A 169 -7.45 9.00 14.79
N PRO A 170 -6.79 9.99 14.13
CA PRO A 170 -6.83 11.38 14.56
C PRO A 170 -8.19 12.00 14.27
N VAL A 171 -8.69 12.86 15.16
CA VAL A 171 -9.98 13.54 15.00
C VAL A 171 -9.89 15.06 15.15
N GLU A 172 -8.91 15.55 15.89
CA GLU A 172 -8.72 16.99 16.12
C GLU A 172 -7.25 17.28 16.39
N VAL A 173 -6.77 18.44 15.94
CA VAL A 173 -5.43 18.94 16.21
C VAL A 173 -5.51 20.23 17.02
N HIS A 174 -4.74 20.28 18.10
CA HIS A 174 -4.62 21.47 18.95
C HIS A 174 -3.35 22.22 18.58
N THR A 175 -3.52 23.43 18.04
CA THR A 175 -2.42 24.30 17.61
C THR A 175 -2.25 25.50 18.56
N GLU A 176 -1.02 25.94 18.71
CA GLU A 176 -0.68 27.23 19.32
C GLU A 176 0.19 27.99 18.31
N LYS A 177 -0.34 29.08 17.76
CA LYS A 177 0.24 29.77 16.60
C LYS A 177 0.44 28.77 15.44
N ASP A 178 1.66 28.66 14.93
CA ASP A 178 2.02 27.80 13.80
C ASP A 178 2.54 26.41 14.25
N SER A 179 2.33 26.04 15.52
CA SER A 179 2.84 24.78 16.06
C SER A 179 1.70 23.87 16.53
N ILE A 180 1.75 22.60 16.16
CA ILE A 180 0.90 21.54 16.75
C ILE A 180 1.41 21.27 18.17
N ARG A 181 0.48 21.21 19.15
CA ARG A 181 0.76 20.91 20.57
C ARG A 181 0.23 19.55 20.98
N ALA A 182 -0.91 19.17 20.44
CA ALA A 182 -1.52 17.89 20.72
C ALA A 182 -2.41 17.43 19.56
N VAL A 183 -2.68 16.12 19.52
CA VAL A 183 -3.63 15.49 18.60
C VAL A 183 -4.61 14.68 19.45
N SER A 184 -5.91 14.96 19.32
CA SER A 184 -6.96 14.11 19.86
C SER A 184 -7.26 12.97 18.90
N CYS A 185 -7.31 11.76 19.42
CA CYS A 185 -7.56 10.54 18.67
C CYS A 185 -8.76 9.76 19.23
N HIS A 186 -9.43 9.03 18.36
CA HIS A 186 -10.39 8.00 18.75
C HIS A 186 -9.78 6.61 18.63
N THR A 187 -9.95 5.78 19.66
CA THR A 187 -9.43 4.40 19.70
C THR A 187 -10.59 3.42 19.83
N GLY A 188 -10.58 2.40 18.93
CA GLY A 188 -11.52 1.31 18.92
C GLY A 188 -12.94 1.70 18.49
N GLU A 189 -13.84 0.71 18.45
CA GLU A 189 -15.25 0.90 18.08
C GLU A 189 -16.02 1.82 19.04
N GLU A 190 -15.65 1.81 20.31
CA GLU A 190 -16.24 2.68 21.35
C GLU A 190 -15.80 4.14 21.23
N LYS A 191 -14.88 4.45 20.29
CA LYS A 191 -14.34 5.80 20.05
C LYS A 191 -13.82 6.47 21.33
N ARG A 192 -13.11 5.72 22.17
CA ARG A 192 -12.51 6.28 23.36
C ARG A 192 -11.51 7.38 22.98
N SER A 193 -11.70 8.57 23.52
CA SER A 193 -10.85 9.72 23.25
C SER A 193 -9.53 9.61 24.02
N THR A 194 -8.42 9.91 23.33
CA THR A 194 -7.07 10.00 23.89
C THR A 194 -6.38 11.22 23.29
N VAL A 195 -5.76 12.05 24.11
CA VAL A 195 -4.99 13.22 23.66
C VAL A 195 -3.51 12.90 23.67
N LEU A 196 -2.84 13.10 22.54
CA LEU A 196 -1.42 12.83 22.33
C LEU A 196 -0.64 14.13 22.30
N HIS A 197 0.20 14.38 23.30
CA HIS A 197 1.09 15.54 23.38
C HIS A 197 2.47 15.21 22.85
N GLY A 198 3.06 16.07 22.02
CA GLY A 198 4.39 15.90 21.46
C GLY A 198 5.17 17.19 21.31
N THR A 199 6.48 17.07 21.20
CA THR A 199 7.35 18.17 20.75
C THR A 199 7.35 18.25 19.23
N PHE A 200 7.37 17.08 18.56
CA PHE A 200 7.32 16.95 17.11
C PHE A 200 6.16 16.04 16.70
N PHE A 201 5.57 16.38 15.55
CA PHE A 201 4.49 15.60 14.94
C PHE A 201 4.89 15.20 13.53
N ILE A 202 4.68 13.93 13.21
CA ILE A 202 4.93 13.36 11.88
C ILE A 202 3.60 12.85 11.34
N ASP A 203 3.17 13.41 10.21
CA ASP A 203 2.06 12.87 9.44
C ASP A 203 2.58 11.74 8.54
N ALA A 204 2.26 10.53 8.91
CA ALA A 204 2.52 9.30 8.16
C ALA A 204 1.22 8.55 7.83
N SER A 205 0.09 9.28 7.90
CA SER A 205 -1.22 8.74 7.51
C SER A 205 -1.32 8.55 5.99
N GLU A 206 -2.22 7.70 5.56
CA GLU A 206 -2.40 7.40 4.12
C GLU A 206 -2.98 8.61 3.34
N GLU A 207 -3.66 9.52 4.01
CA GLU A 207 -4.37 10.62 3.36
C GLU A 207 -3.89 12.02 3.78
N GLY A 208 -2.78 12.15 4.55
CA GLY A 208 -2.32 13.45 5.05
C GLY A 208 -3.32 14.07 6.04
N ASP A 209 -3.73 13.31 7.06
CA ASP A 209 -4.82 13.70 7.96
C ASP A 209 -4.49 14.90 8.83
N LEU A 210 -3.23 15.03 9.26
CA LEU A 210 -2.80 16.17 10.05
C LEU A 210 -2.82 17.48 9.25
N LEU A 211 -2.58 17.44 7.95
CA LEU A 211 -2.61 18.64 7.09
C LEU A 211 -3.97 19.33 7.19
N LYS A 212 -5.05 18.57 7.01
CA LYS A 212 -6.41 19.11 7.11
C LYS A 212 -6.76 19.53 8.54
N LEU A 213 -6.48 18.68 9.51
CA LEU A 213 -6.88 18.89 10.91
C LEU A 213 -6.14 20.06 11.56
N SER A 214 -4.91 20.35 11.14
CA SER A 214 -4.12 21.50 11.64
C SER A 214 -4.37 22.79 10.87
N GLY A 215 -5.04 22.73 9.72
CA GLY A 215 -5.16 23.88 8.81
C GLY A 215 -3.87 24.19 8.03
N THR A 216 -2.92 23.25 8.00
CA THR A 216 -1.70 23.36 7.18
C THR A 216 -2.06 23.40 5.71
N GLU A 217 -1.42 24.26 4.93
CA GLU A 217 -1.67 24.38 3.49
C GLU A 217 -1.22 23.13 2.74
N TYR A 218 -2.06 22.66 1.83
CA TYR A 218 -1.80 21.50 0.97
C TYR A 218 -2.46 21.65 -0.40
N PHE A 219 -2.02 20.83 -1.34
CA PHE A 219 -2.67 20.60 -2.62
C PHE A 219 -3.45 19.28 -2.60
N ILE A 220 -4.51 19.22 -3.39
CA ILE A 220 -5.30 18.03 -3.62
C ILE A 220 -5.78 18.03 -5.08
N GLY A 221 -5.92 16.86 -5.69
CA GLY A 221 -6.31 16.74 -7.09
C GLY A 221 -5.24 17.25 -8.05
N ALA A 222 -5.66 17.67 -9.23
CA ALA A 222 -4.76 18.12 -10.28
C ALA A 222 -4.45 19.61 -10.15
N GLU A 223 -3.17 19.97 -10.01
CA GLU A 223 -2.69 21.35 -10.13
C GLU A 223 -2.67 21.77 -11.61
N SER A 224 -2.78 23.08 -11.86
CA SER A 224 -2.73 23.63 -13.21
C SER A 224 -1.29 23.71 -13.76
N ARG A 225 -1.20 23.76 -15.09
CA ARG A 225 0.09 24.01 -15.77
C ARG A 225 0.68 25.37 -15.41
N GLU A 226 -0.14 26.37 -15.11
CA GLU A 226 0.33 27.67 -14.65
C GLU A 226 1.04 27.57 -13.29
N GLN A 227 0.56 26.69 -12.40
CA GLN A 227 1.15 26.49 -11.07
C GLN A 227 2.45 25.70 -11.10
N THR A 228 2.54 24.66 -11.94
CA THR A 228 3.62 23.66 -11.90
C THR A 228 4.59 23.75 -13.07
N GLY A 229 4.13 24.26 -14.22
CA GLY A 229 4.87 24.21 -15.48
C GLY A 229 4.95 22.80 -16.10
N GLU A 230 4.28 21.83 -15.53
CA GLU A 230 4.29 20.43 -16.00
C GLU A 230 3.57 20.27 -17.34
N ARG A 231 4.15 19.48 -18.22
CA ARG A 231 3.64 19.29 -19.58
C ARG A 231 2.28 18.61 -19.61
N HIS A 232 2.04 17.67 -18.69
CA HIS A 232 0.80 16.91 -18.62
C HIS A 232 -0.20 17.48 -17.61
N ALA A 233 0.13 18.57 -16.92
CA ALA A 233 -0.83 19.27 -16.07
C ALA A 233 -1.96 19.90 -16.91
N PRO A 234 -3.21 19.91 -16.41
CA PRO A 234 -4.34 20.56 -17.05
C PRO A 234 -4.15 22.08 -17.10
N ASP A 235 -4.89 22.75 -17.97
CA ASP A 235 -4.82 24.22 -18.07
C ASP A 235 -5.39 24.93 -16.82
N LYS A 236 -6.30 24.26 -16.10
CA LYS A 236 -6.90 24.76 -14.87
C LYS A 236 -6.81 23.70 -13.79
N GLU A 237 -6.56 24.12 -12.56
CA GLU A 237 -6.61 23.24 -11.40
C GLU A 237 -7.99 22.60 -11.23
N ASP A 238 -8.00 21.35 -10.80
CA ASP A 238 -9.20 20.64 -10.42
C ASP A 238 -8.96 19.83 -9.13
N PRO A 239 -9.29 20.38 -7.96
CA PRO A 239 -9.13 19.68 -6.68
C PRO A 239 -9.98 18.43 -6.54
N THR A 240 -10.95 18.22 -7.43
CA THR A 240 -11.82 17.02 -7.42
C THR A 240 -11.30 15.93 -8.34
N ASN A 241 -10.30 16.20 -9.19
CA ASN A 241 -9.68 15.24 -10.09
C ASN A 241 -8.61 14.42 -9.34
N ILE A 242 -9.02 13.31 -8.78
CA ILE A 242 -8.19 12.44 -7.96
C ILE A 242 -8.12 11.06 -8.60
N GLN A 243 -6.92 10.45 -8.56
CA GLN A 243 -6.70 9.10 -9.07
C GLN A 243 -7.56 8.06 -8.34
N ALA A 244 -7.98 7.05 -9.09
CA ALA A 244 -8.77 5.94 -8.58
C ALA A 244 -8.09 5.23 -7.40
N LEU A 245 -8.88 4.88 -6.40
CA LEU A 245 -8.46 3.96 -5.34
C LEU A 245 -8.83 2.51 -5.70
N THR A 246 -8.13 1.56 -5.09
CA THR A 246 -8.41 0.13 -5.31
C THR A 246 -8.68 -0.58 -3.99
N TRP A 247 -9.79 -1.31 -3.89
CA TRP A 247 -9.95 -2.22 -2.76
C TRP A 247 -9.42 -3.60 -3.14
N CYS A 248 -8.21 -3.93 -2.69
CA CYS A 248 -7.53 -5.17 -3.06
C CYS A 248 -8.18 -6.39 -2.41
N PHE A 249 -8.01 -7.57 -3.04
CA PHE A 249 -8.40 -8.85 -2.46
C PHE A 249 -7.42 -9.96 -2.84
N ALA A 250 -7.28 -10.94 -1.95
CA ALA A 250 -6.47 -12.13 -2.21
C ALA A 250 -7.36 -13.32 -2.56
N MET A 251 -6.90 -14.16 -3.49
CA MET A 251 -7.62 -15.34 -3.93
C MET A 251 -6.70 -16.52 -4.22
N ASP A 252 -7.23 -17.72 -4.10
CA ASP A 252 -6.68 -18.96 -4.65
C ASP A 252 -7.67 -19.63 -5.62
N HIS A 253 -7.24 -20.69 -6.29
CA HIS A 253 -8.08 -21.48 -7.18
C HIS A 253 -7.97 -22.95 -6.81
N LEU A 254 -9.10 -23.60 -6.59
CA LEU A 254 -9.19 -25.03 -6.30
C LEU A 254 -9.94 -25.73 -7.42
N GLU A 255 -9.20 -26.42 -8.26
CA GLU A 255 -9.79 -27.09 -9.42
C GLU A 255 -10.83 -28.14 -9.01
N GLY A 256 -11.97 -28.16 -9.73
CA GLY A 256 -13.07 -29.10 -9.46
C GLY A 256 -13.98 -28.70 -8.29
N GLU A 257 -13.67 -27.63 -7.57
CA GLU A 257 -14.54 -27.09 -6.52
C GLU A 257 -15.38 -25.91 -7.04
N ASP A 258 -16.50 -25.63 -6.37
CA ASP A 258 -17.36 -24.46 -6.65
C ASP A 258 -17.40 -23.58 -5.39
N HIS A 259 -16.76 -22.43 -5.47
CA HIS A 259 -16.69 -21.41 -4.43
C HIS A 259 -17.38 -20.11 -4.89
N THR A 260 -18.28 -20.22 -5.88
CA THR A 260 -19.00 -19.05 -6.40
C THR A 260 -19.74 -18.34 -5.28
N ILE A 261 -19.45 -17.05 -5.09
CA ILE A 261 -20.16 -16.22 -4.12
C ILE A 261 -21.53 -15.81 -4.64
N ASP A 262 -22.40 -15.31 -3.77
CA ASP A 262 -23.63 -14.66 -4.20
C ASP A 262 -23.31 -13.40 -5.03
N PRO A 263 -24.16 -13.05 -6.03
CA PRO A 263 -23.95 -11.83 -6.79
C PRO A 263 -23.91 -10.61 -5.86
N PRO A 264 -22.84 -9.79 -5.92
CA PRO A 264 -22.79 -8.54 -5.14
C PRO A 264 -23.93 -7.59 -5.50
N ASP A 265 -24.38 -6.79 -4.55
CA ASP A 265 -25.56 -5.89 -4.71
C ASP A 265 -25.43 -4.97 -5.93
N MET A 266 -24.22 -4.50 -6.24
CA MET A 266 -23.98 -3.62 -7.38
C MET A 266 -23.47 -4.34 -8.64
N TYR A 267 -23.51 -5.68 -8.68
CA TYR A 267 -22.99 -6.43 -9.82
C TYR A 267 -23.62 -6.06 -11.15
N SER A 268 -24.95 -5.94 -11.21
CA SER A 268 -25.67 -5.58 -12.43
C SER A 268 -25.26 -4.23 -13.00
N MET A 269 -24.88 -3.27 -12.13
CA MET A 269 -24.37 -1.99 -12.55
C MET A 269 -22.93 -2.13 -13.10
N TRP A 270 -22.05 -2.78 -12.34
CA TRP A 270 -20.63 -2.89 -12.71
C TRP A 270 -20.39 -3.76 -13.94
N LYS A 271 -21.19 -4.81 -14.14
CA LYS A 271 -21.13 -5.69 -15.31
C LYS A 271 -21.27 -4.95 -16.63
N ASP A 272 -22.10 -3.92 -16.67
CA ASP A 272 -22.39 -3.16 -17.89
C ASP A 272 -21.71 -1.78 -17.91
N TYR A 273 -20.97 -1.44 -16.87
CA TYR A 273 -20.31 -0.14 -16.77
C TYR A 273 -19.16 0.00 -17.78
N VAL A 274 -19.21 1.09 -18.54
CA VAL A 274 -18.16 1.54 -19.45
C VAL A 274 -17.60 2.86 -18.91
N PRO A 275 -16.32 2.94 -18.54
CA PRO A 275 -15.71 4.18 -18.08
C PRO A 275 -15.80 5.30 -19.10
N LYS A 276 -16.23 6.47 -18.66
CA LYS A 276 -16.32 7.69 -19.49
C LYS A 276 -15.09 8.56 -19.25
N ILE A 277 -13.95 8.14 -19.76
CA ILE A 277 -12.64 8.74 -19.58
C ILE A 277 -11.93 8.98 -20.92
N GLN A 278 -10.90 9.83 -20.94
CA GLN A 278 -10.15 10.18 -22.14
C GLN A 278 -8.64 9.92 -21.93
N PRO A 279 -7.98 9.29 -22.89
CA PRO A 279 -8.51 8.58 -24.06
C PRO A 279 -9.55 7.50 -23.71
N ALA A 280 -10.46 7.15 -24.64
CA ALA A 280 -11.58 6.26 -24.33
C ALA A 280 -11.11 4.89 -23.79
N TRP A 281 -11.79 4.42 -22.74
CA TRP A 281 -11.61 3.05 -22.24
C TRP A 281 -12.15 2.03 -23.28
N PRO A 282 -11.49 0.87 -23.47
CA PRO A 282 -11.82 -0.06 -24.58
C PRO A 282 -13.01 -0.99 -24.26
N GLY A 283 -14.14 -0.46 -23.84
CA GLY A 283 -15.35 -1.24 -23.57
C GLY A 283 -15.74 -1.33 -22.11
N LYS A 284 -16.27 -2.47 -21.65
CA LYS A 284 -16.69 -2.65 -20.27
C LYS A 284 -15.50 -2.70 -19.32
N LEU A 285 -15.69 -2.16 -18.10
CA LEU A 285 -14.64 -2.18 -17.05
C LEU A 285 -14.34 -3.63 -16.64
N LEU A 286 -15.34 -4.45 -16.39
CA LEU A 286 -15.18 -5.88 -16.09
C LEU A 286 -14.84 -6.64 -17.39
N SER A 287 -13.57 -6.64 -17.73
CA SER A 287 -12.99 -7.33 -18.89
C SER A 287 -11.50 -7.58 -18.66
N LEU A 288 -10.88 -8.42 -19.51
CA LEU A 288 -9.42 -8.59 -19.50
C LEU A 288 -8.71 -7.57 -20.41
N THR A 289 -9.46 -6.63 -20.99
CA THR A 289 -8.93 -5.59 -21.88
C THR A 289 -8.98 -4.24 -21.18
N TYR A 290 -7.88 -3.52 -21.25
CA TYR A 290 -7.73 -2.19 -20.68
C TYR A 290 -6.94 -1.28 -21.61
N THR A 291 -6.87 0.01 -21.35
CA THR A 291 -5.99 0.94 -22.07
C THR A 291 -4.56 0.75 -21.56
N HIS A 292 -3.63 0.39 -22.46
CA HIS A 292 -2.22 0.28 -22.09
C HIS A 292 -1.63 1.68 -21.87
N PRO A 293 -1.06 1.99 -20.69
CA PRO A 293 -0.78 3.36 -20.27
C PRO A 293 0.30 4.11 -21.07
N ARG A 294 1.19 3.38 -21.79
CA ARG A 294 2.21 3.99 -22.65
C ARG A 294 1.79 4.15 -24.10
N SER A 295 1.08 3.17 -24.63
CA SER A 295 0.67 3.21 -26.04
C SER A 295 -0.70 3.83 -26.26
N MET A 296 -1.47 4.00 -25.20
CA MET A 296 -2.87 4.45 -25.22
C MET A 296 -3.79 3.59 -26.10
N LEU A 297 -3.36 2.36 -26.42
CA LEU A 297 -4.10 1.40 -27.23
C LEU A 297 -4.72 0.30 -26.37
N PRO A 298 -5.82 -0.31 -26.79
CA PRO A 298 -6.38 -1.47 -26.12
C PRO A 298 -5.36 -2.61 -26.00
N LYS A 299 -5.22 -3.18 -24.80
CA LYS A 299 -4.40 -4.34 -24.52
C LYS A 299 -5.20 -5.37 -23.74
N THR A 300 -5.25 -6.59 -24.25
CA THR A 300 -5.88 -7.73 -23.56
C THR A 300 -4.83 -8.52 -22.82
N LEU A 301 -5.08 -8.79 -21.54
CA LEU A 301 -4.26 -9.62 -20.66
C LEU A 301 -4.82 -11.04 -20.60
N SER A 302 -4.03 -11.97 -20.13
CA SER A 302 -4.51 -13.32 -19.82
C SER A 302 -4.81 -13.46 -18.34
N PHE A 303 -5.73 -14.36 -18.02
CA PHE A 303 -6.01 -14.78 -16.64
C PHE A 303 -6.16 -16.30 -16.61
N ILE A 304 -5.17 -16.98 -16.07
CA ILE A 304 -5.08 -18.44 -16.04
C ILE A 304 -4.61 -18.85 -14.67
N PRO A 305 -5.52 -19.37 -13.82
CA PRO A 305 -5.15 -19.94 -12.52
C PRO A 305 -4.22 -21.15 -12.66
N PRO A 306 -3.50 -21.55 -11.59
CA PRO A 306 -2.69 -22.76 -11.59
C PRO A 306 -3.58 -23.99 -11.80
N ASP A 307 -2.95 -25.11 -12.20
CA ASP A 307 -3.61 -26.39 -12.51
C ASP A 307 -4.52 -26.37 -13.75
N SER A 308 -4.56 -25.26 -14.47
CA SER A 308 -5.21 -25.16 -15.78
C SER A 308 -4.23 -25.59 -16.89
N GLU A 309 -3.46 -26.64 -16.66
CA GLU A 309 -2.46 -27.18 -17.60
C GLU A 309 -3.12 -27.55 -18.94
N GLY A 310 -2.52 -27.09 -20.03
CA GLY A 310 -3.10 -27.25 -21.38
C GLY A 310 -3.93 -26.02 -21.85
N LEU A 311 -4.31 -25.13 -20.96
CA LEU A 311 -5.00 -23.89 -21.30
C LEU A 311 -4.08 -22.68 -21.49
N ILE A 312 -2.76 -22.86 -21.36
CA ILE A 312 -1.78 -21.78 -21.48
C ILE A 312 -1.80 -21.24 -22.92
N PRO A 313 -2.26 -20.00 -23.15
CA PRO A 313 -2.21 -19.41 -24.46
C PRO A 313 -0.74 -19.27 -24.89
N LYS A 314 -0.44 -19.53 -26.15
CA LYS A 314 0.85 -19.20 -26.76
C LYS A 314 1.01 -17.68 -26.97
N THR A 315 0.59 -16.87 -26.01
CA THR A 315 0.64 -15.41 -26.09
C THR A 315 1.70 -14.88 -25.14
N GLU A 316 2.40 -13.83 -25.56
CA GLU A 316 3.33 -13.06 -24.70
C GLU A 316 2.58 -12.16 -23.69
N ALA A 317 1.24 -12.25 -23.61
CA ALA A 317 0.44 -11.45 -22.72
C ALA A 317 0.72 -11.83 -21.26
N LEU A 318 0.89 -10.82 -20.40
CA LEU A 318 1.05 -11.01 -18.97
C LEU A 318 -0.15 -11.78 -18.41
N ASN A 319 0.12 -12.90 -17.72
CA ASN A 319 -0.90 -13.58 -16.95
C ASN A 319 -1.11 -12.85 -15.61
N LEU A 320 -2.30 -12.29 -15.44
CA LEU A 320 -2.68 -11.56 -14.23
C LEU A 320 -2.57 -12.40 -12.96
N TRP A 321 -2.72 -13.72 -13.06
CA TRP A 321 -2.48 -14.61 -11.92
C TRP A 321 -1.05 -14.49 -11.35
N LEU A 322 -0.07 -14.32 -12.22
CA LEU A 322 1.35 -14.23 -11.82
C LEU A 322 1.77 -12.80 -11.44
N TYR A 323 0.96 -11.79 -11.71
CA TYR A 323 1.36 -10.40 -11.59
C TYR A 323 1.71 -10.03 -10.14
N ARG A 324 0.76 -10.22 -9.22
CA ARG A 324 0.95 -10.00 -7.77
C ARG A 324 0.76 -11.29 -6.97
N ARG A 325 1.31 -12.40 -7.45
CA ARG A 325 1.23 -13.67 -6.74
C ARG A 325 2.00 -13.58 -5.43
N LEU A 326 1.31 -13.83 -4.31
CA LEU A 326 1.85 -13.75 -2.94
C LEU A 326 2.51 -15.05 -2.50
N ILE A 327 1.98 -16.19 -2.94
CA ILE A 327 2.49 -17.53 -2.67
C ILE A 327 2.58 -18.30 -3.99
N ASP A 328 3.78 -18.75 -4.32
CA ASP A 328 4.03 -19.79 -5.31
C ASP A 328 4.19 -21.11 -4.57
N ARG A 329 3.21 -22.02 -4.68
CA ARG A 329 3.22 -23.30 -3.96
C ARG A 329 4.47 -24.15 -4.24
N ASN A 330 5.15 -23.97 -5.39
CA ASN A 330 6.37 -24.67 -5.73
C ASN A 330 7.60 -24.21 -4.90
N ASN A 331 7.51 -23.12 -4.19
CA ASN A 331 8.51 -22.71 -3.21
C ASN A 331 8.41 -23.48 -1.88
N PHE A 332 7.36 -24.28 -1.70
CA PHE A 332 7.09 -24.99 -0.46
C PHE A 332 7.11 -26.52 -0.69
N GLU A 333 7.18 -27.27 0.39
CA GLU A 333 7.04 -28.72 0.35
C GLU A 333 5.64 -29.10 -0.16
N THR A 334 5.55 -30.19 -0.90
CA THR A 334 4.28 -30.66 -1.48
C THR A 334 3.20 -30.82 -0.41
N GLY A 335 2.03 -30.24 -0.66
CA GLY A 335 0.89 -30.29 0.26
C GLY A 335 0.83 -29.15 1.28
N THR A 336 1.84 -28.27 1.35
CA THR A 336 1.79 -27.07 2.23
C THR A 336 0.68 -26.11 1.82
N PHE A 337 0.57 -25.84 0.53
CA PHE A 337 -0.50 -25.04 -0.05
C PHE A 337 -1.23 -25.86 -1.12
N ARG A 338 -2.55 -25.82 -1.13
CA ARG A 338 -3.37 -26.51 -2.14
C ARG A 338 -3.30 -25.83 -3.51
N SER A 339 -3.04 -24.53 -3.52
CA SER A 339 -2.93 -23.69 -4.72
C SER A 339 -1.94 -22.54 -4.49
N ASP A 340 -1.55 -21.87 -5.56
CA ASP A 340 -0.94 -20.54 -5.46
C ASP A 340 -1.96 -19.53 -4.87
N ILE A 341 -1.44 -18.42 -4.32
CA ILE A 341 -2.28 -17.33 -3.84
C ILE A 341 -1.86 -16.06 -4.57
N THR A 342 -2.81 -15.37 -5.17
CA THR A 342 -2.57 -14.10 -5.86
C THR A 342 -3.38 -12.96 -5.26
N LEU A 343 -2.87 -11.73 -5.43
CA LEU A 343 -3.56 -10.50 -5.06
C LEU A 343 -4.09 -9.80 -6.30
N VAL A 344 -5.29 -9.29 -6.19
CA VAL A 344 -5.92 -8.46 -7.21
C VAL A 344 -5.82 -6.98 -6.82
N ASN A 345 -5.05 -6.26 -7.60
CA ASN A 345 -4.96 -4.82 -7.68
C ASN A 345 -4.69 -4.52 -9.15
N TRP A 346 -5.76 -4.37 -9.91
CA TRP A 346 -5.74 -4.27 -11.36
C TRP A 346 -6.54 -3.06 -11.82
N PRO A 347 -6.34 -2.57 -13.07
CA PRO A 347 -7.15 -1.49 -13.61
C PRO A 347 -8.66 -1.73 -13.56
N GLN A 348 -9.08 -3.00 -13.56
CA GLN A 348 -10.48 -3.40 -13.54
C GLN A 348 -11.19 -3.19 -12.20
N ASN A 349 -10.46 -3.06 -11.11
CA ASN A 349 -11.03 -2.71 -9.80
C ASN A 349 -10.56 -1.34 -9.29
N ASP A 350 -10.05 -0.49 -10.16
CA ASP A 350 -9.80 0.92 -9.88
C ASP A 350 -11.13 1.69 -9.83
N PHE A 351 -11.46 2.19 -8.64
CA PHE A 351 -12.70 2.93 -8.42
C PHE A 351 -12.51 4.42 -8.73
N LEU A 352 -13.19 4.89 -9.79
CA LEU A 352 -13.07 6.26 -10.29
C LEU A 352 -14.40 7.05 -10.25
N LEU A 353 -15.46 6.52 -9.63
CA LEU A 353 -16.79 7.16 -9.61
C LEU A 353 -17.02 8.03 -8.37
N GLY A 354 -15.99 8.41 -7.69
CA GLY A 354 -16.08 9.29 -6.55
C GLY A 354 -14.80 9.35 -5.72
N ASN A 355 -14.68 10.44 -5.03
CA ASN A 355 -13.55 10.77 -4.20
C ASN A 355 -13.82 10.38 -2.74
N ILE A 356 -12.75 10.14 -1.97
CA ILE A 356 -12.83 9.88 -0.52
C ILE A 356 -12.13 10.97 0.31
N THR A 357 -11.33 11.81 -0.33
CA THR A 357 -10.56 12.87 0.32
C THR A 357 -11.28 14.21 0.19
N ASP A 358 -11.40 14.94 1.30
CA ASP A 358 -12.08 16.24 1.41
C ASP A 358 -13.54 16.30 0.98
N VAL A 359 -14.21 15.17 1.06
CA VAL A 359 -15.65 15.05 0.85
C VAL A 359 -16.39 14.90 2.20
N ALA A 360 -17.71 15.07 2.18
CA ALA A 360 -18.53 14.85 3.36
C ALA A 360 -18.42 13.38 3.85
N PRO A 361 -18.48 13.12 5.17
CA PRO A 361 -18.31 11.77 5.72
C PRO A 361 -19.29 10.74 5.11
N GLU A 362 -20.50 11.15 4.82
CA GLU A 362 -21.51 10.28 4.19
C GLU A 362 -21.13 9.92 2.74
N GLU A 363 -20.61 10.88 1.99
CA GLU A 363 -20.14 10.66 0.64
C GLU A 363 -18.91 9.74 0.62
N ARG A 364 -17.94 9.99 1.53
CA ARG A 364 -16.79 9.12 1.73
C ARG A 364 -17.23 7.67 1.98
N ARG A 365 -18.14 7.46 2.93
CA ARG A 365 -18.65 6.12 3.26
C ARG A 365 -19.30 5.45 2.05
N LYS A 366 -20.12 6.19 1.29
CA LYS A 366 -20.79 5.70 0.08
C LYS A 366 -19.79 5.34 -1.03
N ASN A 367 -18.74 6.13 -1.22
CA ASN A 367 -17.73 5.87 -2.25
C ASN A 367 -16.83 4.68 -1.87
N LEU A 368 -16.46 4.55 -0.60
CA LEU A 368 -15.75 3.37 -0.09
C LEU A 368 -16.57 2.09 -0.29
N GLU A 369 -17.88 2.12 0.01
CA GLU A 369 -18.73 0.95 -0.21
C GLU A 369 -18.85 0.60 -1.70
N LYS A 370 -19.01 1.59 -2.60
CA LYS A 370 -19.00 1.34 -4.05
C LYS A 370 -17.69 0.72 -4.54
N ALA A 371 -16.54 1.14 -3.99
CA ALA A 371 -15.25 0.56 -4.31
C ALA A 371 -15.14 -0.90 -3.88
N ARG A 372 -15.67 -1.25 -2.70
CA ARG A 372 -15.79 -2.64 -2.23
C ARG A 372 -16.67 -3.47 -3.16
N GLN A 373 -17.83 -2.93 -3.51
CA GLN A 373 -18.76 -3.58 -4.43
C GLN A 373 -18.16 -3.79 -5.83
N LEU A 374 -17.33 -2.86 -6.33
CA LEU A 374 -16.59 -3.06 -7.58
C LEU A 374 -15.64 -4.26 -7.49
N SER A 375 -14.84 -4.35 -6.43
CA SER A 375 -13.87 -5.45 -6.25
C SER A 375 -14.57 -6.80 -6.09
N LEU A 376 -15.64 -6.88 -5.32
CA LEU A 376 -16.47 -8.09 -5.21
C LEU A 376 -17.13 -8.44 -6.55
N SER A 377 -17.57 -7.43 -7.32
CA SER A 377 -18.16 -7.64 -8.65
C SER A 377 -17.11 -8.17 -9.65
N LEU A 378 -15.87 -7.68 -9.61
CA LEU A 378 -14.79 -8.24 -10.40
C LEU A 378 -14.52 -9.70 -10.01
N PHE A 379 -14.49 -10.01 -8.72
CA PHE A 379 -14.29 -11.38 -8.25
C PHE A 379 -15.42 -12.31 -8.72
N TYR A 380 -16.68 -11.89 -8.56
CA TYR A 380 -17.84 -12.65 -9.04
C TYR A 380 -17.82 -12.85 -10.57
N TRP A 381 -17.44 -11.79 -11.33
CA TRP A 381 -17.28 -11.88 -12.78
C TRP A 381 -16.19 -12.88 -13.17
N LEU A 382 -15.06 -12.90 -12.45
CA LEU A 382 -14.00 -13.90 -12.65
C LEU A 382 -14.51 -15.32 -12.41
N GLN A 383 -15.39 -15.53 -11.44
CA GLN A 383 -15.96 -16.84 -11.13
C GLN A 383 -16.99 -17.30 -12.17
N THR A 384 -17.73 -16.39 -12.80
CA THR A 384 -18.94 -16.73 -13.55
C THR A 384 -18.89 -16.43 -15.05
N GLU A 385 -18.21 -15.37 -15.47
CA GLU A 385 -18.32 -14.84 -16.83
C GLU A 385 -16.98 -14.58 -17.53
N ALA A 386 -15.86 -14.50 -16.79
CA ALA A 386 -14.57 -14.24 -17.41
C ALA A 386 -14.25 -15.27 -18.48
N PRO A 387 -13.78 -14.85 -19.67
CA PRO A 387 -13.50 -15.77 -20.77
C PRO A 387 -12.33 -16.67 -20.41
N ARG A 388 -12.45 -17.96 -20.74
CA ARG A 388 -11.40 -18.98 -20.55
C ARG A 388 -10.74 -19.33 -21.89
N PRO A 389 -9.48 -19.72 -21.87
CA PRO A 389 -8.77 -20.13 -23.10
C PRO A 389 -9.38 -21.35 -23.82
N ASP A 390 -10.13 -22.19 -23.11
CA ASP A 390 -10.83 -23.35 -23.66
C ASP A 390 -12.18 -23.02 -24.28
N GLY A 391 -12.54 -21.74 -24.36
CA GLY A 391 -13.83 -21.28 -24.86
C GLY A 391 -14.95 -21.32 -23.82
N GLY A 392 -14.66 -21.75 -22.59
CA GLY A 392 -15.59 -21.70 -21.46
C GLY A 392 -15.66 -20.31 -20.83
N GLN A 393 -16.46 -20.19 -19.77
CA GLN A 393 -16.61 -18.97 -18.99
C GLN A 393 -16.52 -19.27 -17.50
N GLY A 394 -15.90 -18.31 -16.76
CA GLY A 394 -15.83 -18.34 -15.32
C GLY A 394 -14.89 -19.41 -14.76
N TRP A 395 -14.37 -19.12 -13.58
CA TRP A 395 -13.48 -19.97 -12.81
C TRP A 395 -14.08 -20.21 -11.43
N LYS A 396 -15.03 -21.17 -11.35
CA LYS A 396 -15.81 -21.43 -10.12
C LYS A 396 -14.95 -21.84 -8.92
N GLY A 397 -13.77 -22.43 -9.17
CA GLY A 397 -12.81 -22.79 -8.12
C GLY A 397 -12.10 -21.61 -7.45
N LEU A 398 -12.29 -20.38 -7.92
CA LEU A 398 -11.72 -19.19 -7.27
C LEU A 398 -12.35 -18.99 -5.89
N ARG A 399 -11.50 -18.74 -4.89
CA ARG A 399 -11.93 -18.55 -3.50
C ARG A 399 -11.23 -17.35 -2.90
N LEU A 400 -12.00 -16.46 -2.22
CA LEU A 400 -11.43 -15.36 -1.44
C LEU A 400 -10.63 -15.88 -0.25
N ARG A 401 -9.43 -15.37 -0.06
CA ARG A 401 -8.52 -15.77 1.01
C ARG A 401 -8.57 -14.79 2.17
N LYS A 402 -9.63 -14.94 2.97
CA LYS A 402 -9.89 -14.16 4.20
C LYS A 402 -8.74 -14.23 5.21
N ASP A 403 -8.07 -15.35 5.28
CA ASP A 403 -6.91 -15.59 6.14
C ASP A 403 -5.68 -14.76 5.72
N ILE A 404 -5.54 -14.46 4.43
CA ILE A 404 -4.46 -13.63 3.90
C ILE A 404 -4.69 -12.15 4.19
N THR A 405 -5.91 -11.67 4.00
CA THR A 405 -6.28 -10.26 4.24
C THR A 405 -6.59 -9.97 5.71
N GLY A 406 -6.89 -11.00 6.49
CA GLY A 406 -7.29 -10.87 7.89
C GLY A 406 -8.64 -10.16 8.08
N THR A 407 -9.57 -10.37 7.13
CA THR A 407 -10.91 -9.78 7.10
C THR A 407 -11.98 -10.84 6.87
N GLU A 408 -13.22 -10.55 7.24
CA GLU A 408 -14.33 -11.50 7.09
C GLU A 408 -14.86 -11.60 5.66
N ASP A 409 -14.61 -10.62 4.82
CA ASP A 409 -15.08 -10.57 3.44
C ASP A 409 -14.00 -10.91 2.39
N GLY A 410 -12.72 -11.05 2.82
CA GLY A 410 -11.59 -11.36 1.95
C GLY A 410 -11.01 -10.15 1.20
N LEU A 411 -11.56 -8.96 1.41
CA LEU A 411 -10.96 -7.71 0.93
C LEU A 411 -9.85 -7.25 1.89
N ALA A 412 -8.95 -6.42 1.40
CA ALA A 412 -7.92 -5.79 2.24
C ALA A 412 -8.55 -4.95 3.38
N LYS A 413 -7.84 -4.76 4.48
CA LYS A 413 -8.33 -3.98 5.63
C LYS A 413 -8.53 -2.50 5.32
N TYR A 414 -7.73 -1.99 4.38
CA TYR A 414 -7.76 -0.60 3.94
C TYR A 414 -7.65 -0.53 2.42
N PRO A 415 -8.31 0.44 1.75
CA PRO A 415 -8.17 0.61 0.32
C PRO A 415 -6.74 1.05 -0.04
N TYR A 416 -6.25 0.65 -1.20
CA TYR A 416 -5.00 1.13 -1.77
C TYR A 416 -5.21 2.55 -2.30
N ILE A 417 -4.62 3.52 -1.60
CA ILE A 417 -4.70 4.94 -1.91
C ILE A 417 -3.51 5.32 -2.79
N ARG A 418 -3.76 5.95 -3.93
CA ARG A 418 -2.71 6.43 -4.84
C ARG A 418 -2.43 7.90 -4.68
N GLU A 419 -3.43 8.65 -4.29
CA GLU A 419 -3.34 10.09 -4.19
C GLU A 419 -4.06 10.60 -2.95
N SER A 420 -3.41 11.55 -2.28
CA SER A 420 -3.92 12.17 -1.06
C SER A 420 -3.56 13.66 -1.01
N ARG A 421 -3.71 14.28 0.13
CA ARG A 421 -3.25 15.65 0.37
C ARG A 421 -1.73 15.73 0.25
N ARG A 422 -1.25 16.67 -0.50
CA ARG A 422 0.18 16.96 -0.69
C ARG A 422 0.50 18.29 -0.01
N ILE A 423 1.37 18.24 1.01
CA ILE A 423 1.81 19.45 1.73
C ILE A 423 2.37 20.49 0.76
N LYS A 424 2.05 21.77 0.94
CA LYS A 424 2.79 22.86 0.31
C LYS A 424 4.18 22.94 0.91
N ALA A 425 5.09 22.17 0.34
CA ALA A 425 6.42 21.95 0.86
C ALA A 425 7.41 23.05 0.46
N GLU A 426 8.58 23.10 1.13
CA GLU A 426 9.69 23.97 0.74
C GLU A 426 10.20 23.65 -0.67
N THR A 427 10.12 22.38 -1.06
CA THR A 427 10.52 21.86 -2.39
C THR A 427 9.42 20.98 -2.96
N THR A 428 9.01 21.24 -4.19
CA THR A 428 8.12 20.36 -4.93
C THR A 428 8.90 19.63 -6.01
N ILE A 429 8.77 18.30 -6.07
CA ILE A 429 9.30 17.49 -7.18
C ILE A 429 8.27 17.54 -8.30
N LEU A 430 8.65 18.03 -9.45
CA LEU A 430 7.80 18.22 -10.61
C LEU A 430 8.11 17.17 -11.71
N GLU A 431 7.16 16.98 -12.63
CA GLU A 431 7.34 16.10 -13.79
C GLU A 431 8.67 16.39 -14.51
N GLN A 432 8.96 17.65 -14.81
CA GLN A 432 10.18 18.07 -15.52
C GLN A 432 11.48 17.86 -14.73
N ASP A 433 11.41 17.55 -13.45
CA ASP A 433 12.57 17.23 -12.62
C ASP A 433 13.02 15.78 -12.77
N ILE A 434 12.08 14.87 -13.12
CA ILE A 434 12.29 13.42 -13.09
C ILE A 434 11.89 12.68 -14.38
N SER A 435 11.06 13.30 -15.23
CA SER A 435 10.65 12.72 -16.52
C SER A 435 11.86 12.60 -17.46
N LEU A 436 12.03 11.45 -18.07
CA LEU A 436 13.10 11.20 -19.03
C LEU A 436 13.04 12.18 -20.23
N GLU A 437 11.85 12.35 -20.80
CA GLU A 437 11.68 13.21 -21.98
C GLU A 437 11.93 14.68 -21.67
N ASP A 438 11.36 15.19 -20.57
CA ASP A 438 11.52 16.58 -20.20
C ASP A 438 12.95 16.91 -19.82
N ARG A 439 13.63 16.01 -19.11
CA ARG A 439 15.05 16.19 -18.77
C ARG A 439 15.93 16.18 -20.01
N MET A 440 15.68 15.29 -21.00
CA MET A 440 16.39 15.32 -22.27
C MET A 440 16.17 16.63 -23.02
N HIS A 441 14.93 17.13 -23.04
CA HIS A 441 14.60 18.41 -23.68
C HIS A 441 15.30 19.60 -23.00
N ILE A 442 15.26 19.67 -21.68
CA ILE A 442 15.83 20.79 -20.89
C ILE A 442 17.36 20.80 -20.96
N THR A 443 18.00 19.63 -20.91
CA THR A 443 19.45 19.53 -20.82
C THR A 443 20.14 19.40 -22.19
N GLY A 444 19.42 18.98 -23.23
CA GLY A 444 19.98 18.64 -24.54
C GLY A 444 20.84 17.36 -24.56
N LEU A 445 20.83 16.60 -23.46
CA LEU A 445 21.62 15.36 -23.33
C LEU A 445 20.89 14.15 -23.89
N SER A 446 21.66 13.12 -24.25
CA SER A 446 21.13 11.82 -24.68
C SER A 446 20.45 11.08 -23.53
N ARG A 447 19.69 10.02 -23.86
CA ARG A 447 19.03 9.16 -22.89
C ARG A 447 20.01 8.51 -21.89
N GLU A 448 21.20 8.21 -22.33
CA GLU A 448 22.24 7.55 -21.54
C GLU A 448 22.95 8.53 -20.59
N GLU A 449 22.96 9.80 -20.93
CA GLU A 449 23.71 10.86 -20.21
C GLU A 449 22.80 11.67 -19.26
N VAL A 450 21.52 11.74 -19.58
CA VAL A 450 20.57 12.58 -18.83
C VAL A 450 20.37 12.10 -17.41
N ARG A 451 20.21 13.04 -16.48
CA ARG A 451 19.96 12.79 -15.04
C ARG A 451 18.79 13.62 -14.58
N ALA A 452 18.14 13.16 -13.52
CA ALA A 452 17.15 13.93 -12.78
C ALA A 452 17.79 15.19 -12.19
N LYS A 453 16.96 16.11 -11.75
CA LYS A 453 17.41 17.28 -11.00
C LYS A 453 18.06 16.84 -9.69
N ASP A 454 19.19 17.46 -9.37
CA ASP A 454 19.92 17.21 -8.13
C ASP A 454 19.32 18.03 -6.97
N TYR A 455 19.24 17.39 -5.80
CA TYR A 455 18.83 18.03 -4.56
C TYR A 455 19.90 17.83 -3.49
N HIS A 456 20.39 18.94 -2.90
CA HIS A 456 21.46 18.94 -1.92
C HIS A 456 21.08 18.32 -0.57
N ASP A 457 19.78 18.30 -0.26
CA ASP A 457 19.18 17.78 0.97
C ASP A 457 18.53 16.39 0.78
N SER A 458 19.01 15.60 -0.18
CA SER A 458 18.48 14.30 -0.51
C SER A 458 18.50 13.33 0.67
N VAL A 459 17.35 12.75 1.00
CA VAL A 459 17.19 11.72 2.06
C VAL A 459 16.85 10.34 1.49
N GLY A 460 16.64 10.22 0.18
CA GLY A 460 16.26 8.98 -0.46
C GLY A 460 16.41 8.99 -1.97
N ILE A 461 16.15 7.83 -2.58
CA ILE A 461 16.16 7.62 -4.03
C ILE A 461 14.80 7.06 -4.43
N GLY A 462 14.19 7.65 -5.46
CA GLY A 462 13.02 7.15 -6.15
C GLY A 462 13.37 6.67 -7.56
N TYR A 463 12.71 5.62 -8.01
CA TYR A 463 12.72 5.19 -9.40
C TYR A 463 11.46 4.38 -9.68
N TYR A 464 10.48 5.04 -10.22
CA TYR A 464 9.22 4.46 -10.70
C TYR A 464 8.70 5.31 -11.85
N ALA A 465 7.97 4.73 -12.78
CA ALA A 465 7.31 5.52 -13.81
C ALA A 465 6.35 6.54 -13.17
N LEU A 466 6.13 7.67 -13.84
CA LEU A 466 5.01 8.54 -13.52
C LEU A 466 3.73 7.83 -13.99
N ASP A 467 3.16 7.02 -13.12
CA ASP A 467 2.06 6.09 -13.38
C ASP A 467 0.76 6.70 -12.85
N LEU A 468 0.06 7.40 -13.72
CA LEU A 468 -1.23 8.01 -13.41
C LEU A 468 -2.37 7.07 -13.79
N HIS A 469 -3.12 6.65 -12.79
CA HIS A 469 -4.30 5.80 -12.95
C HIS A 469 -5.52 6.61 -13.43
N PRO A 470 -6.58 5.96 -13.94
CA PRO A 470 -7.83 6.64 -14.26
C PRO A 470 -8.31 7.48 -13.08
N SER A 471 -8.85 8.66 -13.36
CA SER A 471 -9.19 9.64 -12.34
C SER A 471 -10.66 10.00 -12.31
N THR A 472 -11.10 10.62 -11.23
CA THR A 472 -12.46 11.15 -11.08
C THR A 472 -12.73 12.34 -12.01
N GLY A 473 -11.67 13.00 -12.52
CA GLY A 473 -11.76 14.05 -13.53
C GLY A 473 -11.98 13.57 -14.95
N GLY A 474 -11.94 12.24 -15.16
CA GLY A 474 -12.17 11.64 -16.47
C GLY A 474 -10.90 11.37 -17.28
N ASP A 475 -9.75 11.40 -16.65
CA ASP A 475 -8.49 11.02 -17.29
C ASP A 475 -8.33 9.51 -17.31
N ASN A 476 -7.76 8.98 -18.39
CA ASN A 476 -7.39 7.59 -18.50
C ASN A 476 -5.93 7.37 -18.07
N TYR A 477 -5.50 6.15 -18.08
CA TYR A 477 -4.15 5.70 -17.75
C TYR A 477 -3.09 6.45 -18.53
N ILE A 478 -2.02 6.88 -17.86
CA ILE A 478 -0.81 7.40 -18.49
C ILE A 478 0.43 6.92 -17.71
N ASP A 479 1.45 6.45 -18.41
CA ASP A 479 2.72 5.98 -17.85
C ASP A 479 3.88 6.65 -18.61
N MET A 480 4.56 7.57 -17.94
CA MET A 480 5.71 8.30 -18.47
C MET A 480 7.00 7.76 -17.86
N ALA A 481 8.01 7.57 -18.70
CA ALA A 481 9.30 7.09 -18.25
C ALA A 481 9.98 8.12 -17.34
N SER A 482 10.33 7.72 -16.14
CA SER A 482 11.19 8.49 -15.23
C SER A 482 12.66 8.03 -15.35
N ILE A 483 13.55 8.81 -14.77
CA ILE A 483 14.92 8.43 -14.48
C ILE A 483 15.11 8.36 -12.97
N PRO A 484 16.11 7.63 -12.44
CA PRO A 484 16.36 7.60 -11.01
C PRO A 484 16.54 9.01 -10.45
N PHE A 485 15.83 9.34 -9.37
CA PHE A 485 15.79 10.69 -8.82
C PHE A 485 16.01 10.68 -7.31
N GLN A 486 16.46 11.82 -6.79
CA GLN A 486 16.62 12.07 -5.37
C GLN A 486 15.31 12.55 -4.77
N ILE A 487 15.07 12.18 -3.50
CA ILE A 487 13.94 12.69 -2.71
C ILE A 487 14.51 13.71 -1.73
N PRO A 488 14.23 15.01 -1.90
CA PRO A 488 14.72 16.04 -1.00
C PRO A 488 13.96 16.04 0.33
N LEU A 489 14.63 16.37 1.42
CA LEU A 489 13.98 16.57 2.73
C LEU A 489 12.97 17.71 2.66
N GLY A 490 13.27 18.77 1.91
CA GLY A 490 12.37 19.90 1.71
C GLY A 490 11.02 19.55 1.09
N ALA A 491 10.87 18.37 0.46
CA ALA A 491 9.56 17.91 -0.02
C ALA A 491 8.64 17.39 1.12
N CYS A 492 9.18 17.20 2.31
CA CYS A 492 8.48 16.74 3.51
C CYS A 492 8.32 17.83 4.58
N LEU A 493 8.81 19.03 4.32
CA LEU A 493 8.82 20.16 5.25
C LEU A 493 7.89 21.27 4.78
N LEU A 494 7.14 21.86 5.73
CA LEU A 494 6.29 22.99 5.46
C LEU A 494 7.14 24.25 5.20
N TYR A 495 6.84 24.97 4.12
CA TYR A 495 7.35 26.32 3.89
C TYR A 495 6.58 27.30 4.79
N THR A 496 7.28 27.88 5.78
CA THR A 496 6.76 29.01 6.56
C THR A 496 7.62 30.24 6.29
N SER A 497 7.01 31.41 6.18
CA SER A 497 7.73 32.69 5.97
C SER A 497 8.73 33.01 7.07
N ASP A 498 8.58 32.38 8.25
CA ASP A 498 9.44 32.57 9.42
C ASP A 498 10.50 31.46 9.58
N ALA A 499 10.49 30.41 8.76
CA ALA A 499 11.47 29.31 8.82
C ALA A 499 12.91 29.78 8.47
N ALA A 500 13.08 31.02 7.98
CA ALA A 500 14.39 31.61 7.74
C ALA A 500 15.18 31.91 9.03
N ASP A 501 14.50 32.05 10.19
CA ASP A 501 15.13 32.46 11.44
C ASP A 501 15.36 31.33 12.46
N GLU A 502 14.68 30.18 12.31
CA GLU A 502 14.93 29.01 13.13
C GLU A 502 15.40 27.81 12.28
N ARG A 503 16.66 27.86 11.86
CA ARG A 503 17.36 26.65 11.39
C ARG A 503 17.37 25.67 12.54
N VAL A 504 16.46 24.72 12.55
CA VAL A 504 16.56 23.54 13.40
C VAL A 504 17.87 22.82 13.03
N ARG A 505 18.86 22.99 13.87
CA ARG A 505 20.08 22.20 13.79
C ARG A 505 19.71 20.78 14.19
N VAL A 506 19.76 19.86 13.22
CA VAL A 506 19.77 18.42 13.46
C VAL A 506 21.10 18.04 14.08
#